data_a562f8d6b6b363afb005dc3d88dc0b8c
#
_entry.id   a562f8d6b6b363afb005dc3d88dc0b8c
#
_cell.length_a   1.000
_cell.length_b   1.000
_cell.length_c   1.000
_cell.angle_alpha   90.00
_cell.angle_beta   90.00
_cell.angle_gamma   90.00
#
_symmetry.space_group_name_H-M   'P 1'
#
loop_
_entity.id
_entity.type
_entity.pdbx_description
1 polymer ?
#
loop_
_entity_poly.entity_id
_entity_poly.type
_entity_poly.pdbx_seq_one_letter_code
_entity_poly.pdbx_strand_id
1 'polypeptide(L)'
;IEWPENTFFRASIPGANRDAILLVGVEPNYRWRTFAELIANLARDLGVELVVTLGALLADVPHTRPSPVTGAATDPQLVDELGLQLSRYEGPTGIVGVLLDACRRANIPSVSLWAAVPHYVQLAPSPRAARALCERLAAVISTEIDIGELAEAEDEYVEQVSQAVATDSDTAAYVEELERRADSLDWLEE
;
A
#
# COMPACT_ATOMS: atom_id res chain seq x y z
N ILE A 1 9.88 -28.29 -11.93
CA ILE A 1 10.07 -26.86 -12.26
C ILE A 1 8.90 -26.12 -11.63
N GLU A 2 9.19 -25.26 -10.69
CA GLU A 2 8.19 -24.33 -10.14
C GLU A 2 8.23 -23.05 -10.97
N TRP A 3 7.08 -22.65 -11.50
CA TRP A 3 6.95 -21.41 -12.23
C TRP A 3 6.50 -20.28 -11.29
N PRO A 4 6.97 -19.03 -11.48
CA PRO A 4 6.39 -17.89 -10.81
C PRO A 4 4.89 -17.82 -11.12
N GLU A 5 4.08 -17.64 -10.09
CA GLU A 5 2.63 -17.74 -10.23
C GLU A 5 1.99 -16.41 -9.86
N ASN A 6 0.91 -16.09 -10.57
CA ASN A 6 0.02 -14.98 -10.27
C ASN A 6 -1.39 -15.55 -10.13
N THR A 7 -1.94 -15.47 -8.93
CA THR A 7 -3.19 -16.12 -8.56
C THR A 7 -4.28 -15.10 -8.28
N PHE A 8 -5.46 -15.35 -8.82
CA PHE A 8 -6.65 -14.56 -8.53
C PHE A 8 -7.54 -15.27 -7.52
N PHE A 9 -7.96 -14.53 -6.50
CA PHE A 9 -8.91 -14.97 -5.51
C PHE A 9 -10.16 -14.10 -5.59
N ARG A 10 -11.34 -14.71 -5.35
CA ARG A 10 -12.60 -13.99 -5.21
C ARG A 10 -13.01 -14.01 -3.73
N ALA A 11 -13.42 -12.86 -3.22
CA ALA A 11 -14.01 -12.73 -1.90
C ALA A 11 -15.30 -11.91 -2.00
N SER A 12 -16.34 -12.37 -1.32
CA SER A 12 -17.56 -11.57 -1.17
C SER A 12 -17.35 -10.51 -0.11
N ILE A 13 -17.77 -9.28 -0.39
CA ILE A 13 -17.70 -8.16 0.55
C ILE A 13 -19.03 -8.11 1.33
N PRO A 14 -19.05 -8.37 2.65
CA PRO A 14 -20.26 -8.35 3.44
C PRO A 14 -20.96 -6.98 3.35
N GLY A 15 -22.27 -6.98 3.10
CA GLY A 15 -23.06 -5.76 3.02
C GLY A 15 -22.89 -4.92 1.74
N ALA A 16 -21.96 -5.26 0.86
CA ALA A 16 -21.79 -4.62 -0.43
C ALA A 16 -22.47 -5.45 -1.55
N ASN A 17 -22.94 -4.76 -2.60
CA ASN A 17 -23.48 -5.42 -3.80
C ASN A 17 -22.36 -5.70 -4.84
N ARG A 18 -21.17 -6.04 -4.36
CA ARG A 18 -19.99 -6.33 -5.19
C ARG A 18 -19.06 -7.31 -4.47
N ASP A 19 -18.23 -7.97 -5.27
CA ASP A 19 -17.18 -8.85 -4.80
C ASP A 19 -15.81 -8.16 -4.93
N ALA A 20 -14.84 -8.64 -4.15
CA ALA A 20 -13.44 -8.31 -4.34
C ALA A 20 -12.75 -9.40 -5.16
N ILE A 21 -11.87 -9.00 -6.07
CA ILE A 21 -10.94 -9.89 -6.76
C ILE A 21 -9.55 -9.49 -6.32
N LEU A 22 -8.83 -10.41 -5.69
CA LEU A 22 -7.48 -10.19 -5.22
C LEU A 22 -6.49 -10.87 -6.18
N LEU A 23 -5.54 -10.11 -6.69
CA LEU A 23 -4.39 -10.62 -7.44
C LEU A 23 -3.18 -10.65 -6.52
N VAL A 24 -2.66 -11.82 -6.26
CA VAL A 24 -1.43 -12.05 -5.50
C VAL A 24 -0.43 -12.78 -6.38
N GLY A 25 0.79 -12.27 -6.46
CA GLY A 25 1.80 -12.90 -7.29
C GLY A 25 3.13 -12.16 -7.30
N VAL A 26 3.96 -12.49 -8.25
CA VAL A 26 5.30 -11.92 -8.39
C VAL A 26 5.36 -10.93 -9.55
N GLU A 27 6.19 -9.90 -9.38
CA GLU A 27 6.49 -8.97 -10.45
C GLU A 27 7.16 -9.70 -11.62
N PRO A 28 6.66 -9.58 -12.86
CA PRO A 28 7.29 -10.21 -14.00
C PRO A 28 8.61 -9.50 -14.35
N ASN A 29 9.65 -10.28 -14.67
CA ASN A 29 10.93 -9.71 -15.09
C ASN A 29 10.89 -9.09 -16.51
N TYR A 30 9.96 -9.54 -17.36
CA TYR A 30 9.86 -9.15 -18.77
C TYR A 30 8.41 -8.99 -19.21
N ARG A 31 8.20 -8.33 -20.35
CA ARG A 31 6.89 -8.17 -20.99
C ARG A 31 5.84 -7.47 -20.12
N TRP A 32 6.25 -6.48 -19.39
CA TRP A 32 5.37 -5.72 -18.50
C TRP A 32 4.13 -5.18 -19.18
N ARG A 33 4.29 -4.68 -20.42
CA ARG A 33 3.14 -4.21 -21.21
C ARG A 33 2.11 -5.32 -21.42
N THR A 34 2.54 -6.50 -21.89
CA THR A 34 1.65 -7.64 -22.12
C THR A 34 0.98 -8.08 -20.82
N PHE A 35 1.74 -8.15 -19.72
CA PHE A 35 1.20 -8.50 -18.41
C PHE A 35 0.13 -7.50 -17.96
N ALA A 36 0.42 -6.20 -17.98
CA ALA A 36 -0.51 -5.17 -17.57
C ALA A 36 -1.76 -5.10 -18.47
N GLU A 37 -1.60 -5.28 -19.78
CA GLU A 37 -2.72 -5.34 -20.73
C GLU A 37 -3.62 -6.56 -20.47
N LEU A 38 -3.06 -7.73 -20.13
CA LEU A 38 -3.84 -8.91 -19.75
C LEU A 38 -4.67 -8.65 -18.49
N ILE A 39 -4.08 -8.06 -17.46
CA ILE A 39 -4.80 -7.72 -16.21
C ILE A 39 -5.91 -6.69 -16.48
N ALA A 40 -5.61 -5.61 -17.20
CA ALA A 40 -6.60 -4.60 -17.55
C ALA A 40 -7.75 -5.16 -18.40
N ASN A 41 -7.45 -6.05 -19.36
CA ASN A 41 -8.48 -6.71 -20.15
C ASN A 41 -9.36 -7.62 -19.29
N LEU A 42 -8.76 -8.42 -18.42
CA LEU A 42 -9.49 -9.27 -17.47
C LEU A 42 -10.39 -8.44 -16.55
N ALA A 43 -9.87 -7.33 -16.01
CA ALA A 43 -10.64 -6.41 -15.16
C ALA A 43 -11.87 -5.87 -15.91
N ARG A 44 -11.71 -5.47 -17.17
CA ARG A 44 -12.80 -5.02 -18.01
C ARG A 44 -13.83 -6.13 -18.29
N ASP A 45 -13.37 -7.33 -18.65
CA ASP A 45 -14.23 -8.47 -18.98
C ASP A 45 -15.06 -8.95 -17.76
N LEU A 46 -14.51 -8.76 -16.55
CA LEU A 46 -15.19 -9.05 -15.28
C LEU A 46 -16.04 -7.87 -14.76
N GLY A 47 -16.05 -6.74 -15.46
CA GLY A 47 -16.79 -5.56 -15.03
C GLY A 47 -16.24 -4.92 -13.74
N VAL A 48 -14.92 -4.96 -13.52
CA VAL A 48 -14.28 -4.32 -12.38
C VAL A 48 -14.50 -2.82 -12.44
N GLU A 49 -15.04 -2.24 -11.37
CA GLU A 49 -15.36 -0.82 -11.28
C GLU A 49 -14.17 0.02 -10.77
N LEU A 50 -13.29 -0.58 -9.95
CA LEU A 50 -12.11 0.06 -9.40
C LEU A 50 -10.97 -0.95 -9.25
N VAL A 51 -9.79 -0.59 -9.73
CA VAL A 51 -8.56 -1.33 -9.48
C VAL A 51 -7.77 -0.61 -8.40
N VAL A 52 -7.42 -1.31 -7.32
CA VAL A 52 -6.57 -0.76 -6.27
C VAL A 52 -5.28 -1.57 -6.19
N THR A 53 -4.15 -0.89 -6.28
CA THR A 53 -2.84 -1.50 -6.05
C THR A 53 -2.32 -1.11 -4.69
N LEU A 54 -1.75 -2.07 -3.96
CA LEU A 54 -1.18 -1.87 -2.64
C LEU A 54 0.32 -2.11 -2.69
N GLY A 55 1.08 -1.22 -2.12
CA GLY A 55 2.52 -1.32 -2.05
C GLY A 55 3.08 -0.70 -0.77
N ALA A 56 4.36 -0.96 -0.53
CA ALA A 56 5.12 -0.34 0.54
C ALA A 56 6.45 0.18 0.00
N LEU A 57 6.95 1.24 0.59
CA LEU A 57 8.24 1.82 0.25
C LEU A 57 9.02 2.17 1.50
N LEU A 58 10.34 2.02 1.42
CA LEU A 58 11.22 2.43 2.50
C LEU A 58 11.28 3.96 2.58
N ALA A 59 11.13 4.48 3.78
CA ALA A 59 11.09 5.92 4.02
C ALA A 59 11.70 6.29 5.38
N ASP A 60 11.94 7.58 5.55
CA ASP A 60 12.44 8.17 6.81
C ASP A 60 11.26 8.42 7.76
N VAL A 61 10.66 7.34 8.24
CA VAL A 61 9.54 7.35 9.17
C VAL A 61 9.87 6.52 10.42
N PRO A 62 9.42 6.92 11.62
CA PRO A 62 9.65 6.14 12.82
C PRO A 62 8.68 4.95 12.91
N HIS A 63 9.15 3.83 13.43
CA HIS A 63 8.32 2.65 13.67
C HIS A 63 7.29 2.84 14.80
N THR A 64 7.44 3.87 15.60
CA THR A 64 6.59 4.19 16.77
C THR A 64 5.39 5.09 16.43
N ARG A 65 5.29 5.61 15.21
CA ARG A 65 4.17 6.44 14.75
C ARG A 65 3.37 5.72 13.66
N PRO A 66 2.12 6.11 13.40
CA PRO A 66 1.33 5.54 12.30
C PRO A 66 2.09 5.59 10.98
N SER A 67 1.94 4.55 10.15
CA SER A 67 2.56 4.50 8.83
C SER A 67 1.82 5.42 7.86
N PRO A 68 2.43 6.50 7.34
CA PRO A 68 1.79 7.34 6.35
C PRO A 68 1.45 6.55 5.09
N VAL A 69 0.26 6.79 4.53
CA VAL A 69 -0.16 6.21 3.25
C VAL A 69 -0.34 7.32 2.23
N THR A 70 0.47 7.27 1.18
CA THR A 70 0.33 8.14 0.01
C THR A 70 -0.38 7.40 -1.11
N GLY A 71 -0.93 8.13 -2.07
CA GLY A 71 -1.64 7.51 -3.18
C GLY A 71 -1.49 8.26 -4.49
N ALA A 72 -1.87 7.58 -5.57
CA ALA A 72 -2.05 8.13 -6.89
C ALA A 72 -3.31 7.53 -7.51
N ALA A 73 -4.00 8.28 -8.36
CA ALA A 73 -5.17 7.78 -9.07
C ALA A 73 -5.08 8.12 -10.56
N THR A 74 -5.79 7.35 -11.37
CA THR A 74 -5.88 7.60 -12.83
C THR A 74 -6.74 8.80 -13.17
N ASP A 75 -7.65 9.18 -12.26
CA ASP A 75 -8.53 10.33 -12.38
C ASP A 75 -8.24 11.33 -11.25
N PRO A 76 -7.97 12.61 -11.55
CA PRO A 76 -7.80 13.62 -10.52
C PRO A 76 -8.99 13.78 -9.57
N GLN A 77 -10.22 13.53 -10.03
CA GLN A 77 -11.41 13.58 -9.18
C GLN A 77 -11.36 12.52 -8.08
N LEU A 78 -10.84 11.31 -8.36
CA LEU A 78 -10.64 10.28 -7.34
C LEU A 78 -9.63 10.70 -6.26
N VAL A 79 -8.64 11.51 -6.60
CA VAL A 79 -7.68 12.04 -5.63
C VAL A 79 -8.39 12.90 -4.60
N ASP A 80 -9.24 13.82 -5.07
CA ASP A 80 -9.98 14.75 -4.22
C ASP A 80 -11.08 14.03 -3.42
N GLU A 81 -11.88 13.18 -4.08
CA GLU A 81 -12.96 12.41 -3.44
C GLU A 81 -12.47 11.47 -2.35
N LEU A 82 -11.31 10.85 -2.57
CA LEU A 82 -10.72 9.91 -1.63
C LEU A 82 -9.75 10.58 -0.64
N GLY A 83 -9.53 11.89 -0.74
CA GLY A 83 -8.61 12.64 0.10
C GLY A 83 -7.20 12.01 0.08
N LEU A 84 -6.69 11.68 -1.11
CA LEU A 84 -5.37 11.04 -1.23
C LEU A 84 -4.26 12.08 -1.11
N GLN A 85 -3.31 11.81 -0.25
CA GLN A 85 -2.04 12.54 -0.27
C GLN A 85 -1.22 12.05 -1.48
N LEU A 86 -0.97 12.97 -2.43
CA LEU A 86 -0.23 12.61 -3.63
C LEU A 86 1.23 12.26 -3.29
N SER A 87 1.67 11.14 -3.83
CA SER A 87 3.08 10.76 -3.77
C SER A 87 3.93 11.78 -4.56
N ARG A 88 5.00 12.26 -3.92
CA ARG A 88 6.03 13.10 -4.57
C ARG A 88 7.19 12.26 -5.12
N TYR A 89 7.01 10.96 -5.18
CA TYR A 89 8.04 10.07 -5.67
C TYR A 89 8.32 10.29 -7.15
N GLU A 90 9.56 10.62 -7.46
CA GLU A 90 10.11 10.69 -8.81
C GLU A 90 11.25 9.67 -8.92
N GLY A 91 11.03 8.61 -9.67
CA GLY A 91 12.01 7.54 -9.80
C GLY A 91 11.59 6.45 -10.78
N PRO A 92 12.39 5.36 -10.87
CA PRO A 92 12.07 4.24 -11.74
C PRO A 92 10.69 3.68 -11.43
N THR A 93 9.91 3.42 -12.47
CA THR A 93 8.59 2.82 -12.33
C THR A 93 8.70 1.29 -12.26
N GLY A 94 7.90 0.66 -11.38
CA GLY A 94 7.69 -0.78 -11.30
C GLY A 94 6.45 -1.23 -12.07
N ILE A 95 6.12 -2.52 -11.98
CA ILE A 95 4.94 -3.10 -12.63
C ILE A 95 3.63 -2.40 -12.21
N VAL A 96 3.57 -1.92 -10.97
CA VAL A 96 2.40 -1.19 -10.44
C VAL A 96 2.11 0.06 -11.27
N GLY A 97 3.13 0.88 -11.57
CA GLY A 97 2.96 2.06 -12.41
C GLY A 97 2.56 1.73 -13.85
N VAL A 98 3.10 0.64 -14.40
CA VAL A 98 2.73 0.16 -15.74
C VAL A 98 1.29 -0.36 -15.77
N LEU A 99 0.85 -1.03 -14.70
CA LEU A 99 -0.53 -1.49 -14.56
C LEU A 99 -1.50 -0.29 -14.45
N LEU A 100 -1.15 0.71 -13.66
CA LEU A 100 -1.95 1.94 -13.53
C LEU A 100 -2.12 2.65 -14.88
N ASP A 101 -1.05 2.75 -15.69
CA ASP A 101 -1.10 3.31 -17.03
C ASP A 101 -1.96 2.45 -17.99
N ALA A 102 -1.89 1.12 -17.88
CA ALA A 102 -2.73 0.23 -18.67
C ALA A 102 -4.23 0.38 -18.32
N CYS A 103 -4.56 0.48 -17.04
CA CYS A 103 -5.92 0.76 -16.57
C CYS A 103 -6.42 2.12 -17.07
N ARG A 104 -5.60 3.17 -16.98
CA ARG A 104 -5.92 4.49 -17.51
C ARG A 104 -6.26 4.44 -19.01
N ARG A 105 -5.44 3.73 -19.81
CA ARG A 105 -5.70 3.55 -21.26
C ARG A 105 -6.96 2.75 -21.55
N ALA A 106 -7.32 1.83 -20.65
CA ALA A 106 -8.54 1.03 -20.74
C ALA A 106 -9.78 1.74 -20.18
N ASN A 107 -9.64 2.99 -19.68
CA ASN A 107 -10.67 3.76 -18.97
C ASN A 107 -11.23 3.02 -17.75
N ILE A 108 -10.37 2.32 -17.00
CA ILE A 108 -10.71 1.66 -15.75
C ILE A 108 -10.23 2.58 -14.61
N PRO A 109 -11.14 3.05 -13.72
CA PRO A 109 -10.75 3.81 -12.55
C PRO A 109 -9.74 3.03 -11.70
N SER A 110 -8.66 3.68 -11.30
CA SER A 110 -7.60 2.97 -10.58
C SER A 110 -6.92 3.86 -9.56
N VAL A 111 -6.59 3.27 -8.42
CA VAL A 111 -5.89 3.90 -7.29
C VAL A 111 -4.67 3.06 -6.92
N SER A 112 -3.58 3.72 -6.61
CA SER A 112 -2.38 3.09 -6.07
C SER A 112 -2.11 3.64 -4.68
N LEU A 113 -2.03 2.79 -3.66
CA LEU A 113 -1.76 3.14 -2.28
C LEU A 113 -0.40 2.62 -1.86
N TRP A 114 0.39 3.45 -1.20
CA TRP A 114 1.74 3.13 -0.76
C TRP A 114 1.93 3.50 0.70
N ALA A 115 2.21 2.50 1.53
CA ALA A 115 2.55 2.72 2.93
C ALA A 115 4.05 2.94 3.10
N ALA A 116 4.42 3.90 3.93
CA ALA A 116 5.81 4.13 4.31
C ALA A 116 6.27 3.09 5.34
N VAL A 117 7.45 2.50 5.11
CA VAL A 117 8.08 1.53 6.01
C VAL A 117 9.45 2.07 6.43
N PRO A 118 9.82 2.02 7.72
CA PRO A 118 11.11 2.48 8.18
C PRO A 118 12.27 1.77 7.46
N HIS A 119 13.18 2.51 6.85
CA HIS A 119 14.30 1.93 6.10
C HIS A 119 15.35 1.25 6.98
N TYR A 120 15.43 1.61 8.28
CA TYR A 120 16.34 1.00 9.25
C TYR A 120 15.85 -0.34 9.81
N VAL A 121 14.61 -0.74 9.51
CA VAL A 121 14.02 -2.00 9.97
C VAL A 121 14.18 -3.06 8.90
N GLN A 122 14.86 -4.17 9.25
CA GLN A 122 15.05 -5.31 8.35
C GLN A 122 14.04 -6.45 8.58
N LEU A 123 13.09 -6.25 9.49
CA LEU A 123 12.02 -7.22 9.76
C LEU A 123 10.93 -7.11 8.71
N ALA A 124 10.69 -8.18 7.99
CA ALA A 124 9.57 -8.32 7.07
C ALA A 124 8.70 -9.51 7.54
N PRO A 125 7.36 -9.43 7.40
CA PRO A 125 6.56 -8.31 6.92
C PRO A 125 6.43 -7.17 7.94
N SER A 126 5.83 -6.01 7.51
CA SER A 126 5.47 -4.91 8.39
C SER A 126 3.95 -4.90 8.64
N PRO A 127 3.47 -5.44 9.77
CA PRO A 127 2.03 -5.43 10.10
C PRO A 127 1.46 -4.02 10.19
N ARG A 128 2.23 -3.06 10.68
CA ARG A 128 1.86 -1.64 10.76
C ARG A 128 1.54 -1.05 9.39
N ALA A 129 2.40 -1.27 8.40
CA ALA A 129 2.14 -0.82 7.03
C ALA A 129 0.95 -1.54 6.40
N ALA A 130 0.81 -2.84 6.64
CA ALA A 130 -0.33 -3.63 6.17
C ALA A 130 -1.64 -3.12 6.76
N ARG A 131 -1.67 -2.83 8.07
CA ARG A 131 -2.84 -2.27 8.74
C ARG A 131 -3.22 -0.90 8.14
N ALA A 132 -2.26 0.02 8.01
CA ALA A 132 -2.50 1.34 7.44
C ALA A 132 -3.06 1.25 6.00
N LEU A 133 -2.55 0.31 5.18
CA LEU A 133 -3.10 0.04 3.84
C LEU A 133 -4.53 -0.51 3.89
N CYS A 134 -4.83 -1.44 4.81
CA CYS A 134 -6.18 -1.99 4.97
C CYS A 134 -7.18 -0.92 5.43
N GLU A 135 -6.82 -0.07 6.38
CA GLU A 135 -7.64 1.05 6.84
C GLU A 135 -7.93 2.03 5.69
N ARG A 136 -6.89 2.35 4.90
CA ARG A 136 -7.05 3.22 3.75
C ARG A 136 -7.86 2.59 2.63
N LEU A 137 -7.65 1.29 2.35
CA LEU A 137 -8.44 0.52 1.40
C LEU A 137 -9.91 0.48 1.82
N ALA A 138 -10.21 0.23 3.10
CA ALA A 138 -11.56 0.23 3.65
C ALA A 138 -12.29 1.55 3.36
N ALA A 139 -11.61 2.68 3.54
CA ALA A 139 -12.14 4.01 3.20
C ALA A 139 -12.40 4.15 1.68
N VAL A 140 -11.43 3.75 0.84
CA VAL A 140 -11.53 3.82 -0.63
C VAL A 140 -12.70 3.00 -1.18
N ILE A 141 -12.93 1.79 -0.65
CA ILE A 141 -14.03 0.93 -1.10
C ILE A 141 -15.31 1.10 -0.28
N SER A 142 -15.31 2.02 0.69
CA SER A 142 -16.45 2.29 1.60
C SER A 142 -16.99 1.02 2.28
N THR A 143 -16.08 0.20 2.81
CA THR A 143 -16.40 -1.11 3.42
C THR A 143 -15.51 -1.36 4.63
N GLU A 144 -16.06 -1.96 5.67
CA GLU A 144 -15.27 -2.38 6.82
C GLU A 144 -14.40 -3.60 6.46
N ILE A 145 -13.13 -3.54 6.86
CA ILE A 145 -12.18 -4.66 6.76
C ILE A 145 -11.78 -5.03 8.20
N ASP A 146 -11.91 -6.31 8.55
CA ASP A 146 -11.44 -6.79 9.84
C ASP A 146 -9.90 -6.75 9.88
N ILE A 147 -9.37 -5.97 10.80
CA ILE A 147 -7.93 -5.76 11.00
C ILE A 147 -7.44 -6.23 12.38
N GLY A 148 -8.27 -6.99 13.11
CA GLY A 148 -7.94 -7.42 14.47
C GLY A 148 -6.61 -8.15 14.59
N GLU A 149 -6.38 -9.14 13.74
CA GLU A 149 -5.10 -9.88 13.70
C GLU A 149 -3.90 -8.97 13.33
N LEU A 150 -4.11 -7.98 12.47
CA LEU A 150 -3.05 -7.02 12.11
C LEU A 150 -2.74 -6.08 13.27
N ALA A 151 -3.72 -5.71 14.08
CA ALA A 151 -3.50 -4.86 15.25
C ALA A 151 -2.66 -5.59 16.31
N GLU A 152 -2.96 -6.85 16.59
CA GLU A 152 -2.16 -7.67 17.50
C GLU A 152 -0.73 -7.85 17.00
N ALA A 153 -0.57 -8.18 15.71
CA ALA A 153 0.74 -8.35 15.09
C ALA A 153 1.54 -7.02 15.03
N GLU A 154 0.86 -5.88 14.95
CA GLU A 154 1.50 -4.56 15.00
C GLU A 154 2.13 -4.29 16.36
N ASP A 155 1.42 -4.59 17.45
CA ASP A 155 1.94 -4.38 18.81
C ASP A 155 3.22 -5.21 19.04
N GLU A 156 3.21 -6.48 18.65
CA GLU A 156 4.38 -7.36 18.73
C GLU A 156 5.56 -6.83 17.87
N TYR A 157 5.25 -6.38 16.65
CA TYR A 157 6.26 -5.83 15.74
C TYR A 157 6.92 -4.58 16.31
N VAL A 158 6.13 -3.64 16.84
CA VAL A 158 6.64 -2.39 17.42
C VAL A 158 7.54 -2.68 18.62
N GLU A 159 7.14 -3.62 19.47
CA GLU A 159 7.96 -4.02 20.61
C GLU A 159 9.31 -4.63 20.17
N GLN A 160 9.29 -5.56 19.20
CA GLN A 160 10.51 -6.20 18.68
C GLN A 160 11.45 -5.18 18.05
N VAL A 161 10.92 -4.26 17.24
CA VAL A 161 11.73 -3.21 16.60
C VAL A 161 12.31 -2.26 17.64
N SER A 162 11.50 -1.84 18.62
CA SER A 162 11.96 -0.96 19.70
C SER A 162 13.08 -1.58 20.51
N GLN A 163 12.99 -2.86 20.82
CA GLN A 163 14.04 -3.61 21.50
C GLN A 163 15.34 -3.66 20.67
N ALA A 164 15.23 -3.90 19.37
CA ALA A 164 16.37 -3.93 18.46
C ALA A 164 17.03 -2.54 18.36
N VAL A 165 16.26 -1.48 18.20
CA VAL A 165 16.72 -0.09 18.13
C VAL A 165 17.45 0.32 19.43
N ALA A 166 16.94 -0.09 20.60
CA ALA A 166 17.55 0.23 21.89
C ALA A 166 18.96 -0.38 22.08
N THR A 167 19.35 -1.35 21.27
CA THR A 167 20.71 -1.95 21.32
C THR A 167 21.77 -1.15 20.57
N ASP A 168 21.36 -0.18 19.73
CA ASP A 168 22.25 0.67 18.94
C ASP A 168 21.95 2.15 19.17
N SER A 169 22.88 2.84 19.84
CA SER A 169 22.70 4.24 20.22
C SER A 169 22.52 5.20 19.03
N ASP A 170 23.16 4.90 17.89
CA ASP A 170 23.09 5.75 16.72
C ASP A 170 21.71 5.62 16.04
N THR A 171 21.22 4.40 15.95
CA THR A 171 19.85 4.12 15.46
C THR A 171 18.80 4.71 16.41
N ALA A 172 18.98 4.58 17.73
CA ALA A 172 18.07 5.17 18.70
C ALA A 172 17.97 6.70 18.56
N ALA A 173 19.10 7.40 18.48
CA ALA A 173 19.12 8.85 18.27
C ALA A 173 18.49 9.26 16.94
N TYR A 174 18.66 8.45 15.89
CA TYR A 174 18.04 8.69 14.60
C TYR A 174 16.51 8.54 14.68
N VAL A 175 16.02 7.52 15.38
CA VAL A 175 14.56 7.31 15.57
C VAL A 175 13.95 8.46 16.35
N GLU A 176 14.59 8.97 17.42
CA GLU A 176 14.15 10.15 18.15
C GLU A 176 14.04 11.41 17.27
N GLU A 177 14.94 11.56 16.30
CA GLU A 177 14.87 12.66 15.33
C GLU A 177 13.68 12.48 14.37
N LEU A 178 13.42 11.25 13.90
CA LEU A 178 12.27 10.95 13.05
C LEU A 178 10.94 11.19 13.77
N GLU A 179 10.86 10.80 15.05
CA GLU A 179 9.68 11.05 15.87
C GLU A 179 9.40 12.55 16.01
N ARG A 180 10.43 13.35 16.35
CA ARG A 180 10.28 14.82 16.43
C ARG A 180 9.81 15.44 15.12
N ARG A 181 10.26 14.91 13.98
CA ARG A 181 9.80 15.38 12.66
C ARG A 181 8.36 14.98 12.40
N ALA A 182 7.97 13.73 12.68
CA ALA A 182 6.62 13.26 12.54
C ALA A 182 5.65 14.09 13.38
N ASP A 183 5.95 14.24 14.67
CA ASP A 183 5.14 15.02 15.62
C ASP A 183 5.05 16.52 15.24
N SER A 184 6.03 17.05 14.49
CA SER A 184 6.03 18.44 14.01
C SER A 184 5.25 18.63 12.70
N LEU A 185 4.96 17.58 11.95
CA LEU A 185 4.16 17.63 10.73
C LEU A 185 2.66 17.50 11.03
N ASP A 186 2.29 16.73 12.04
CA ASP A 186 0.89 16.55 12.44
C ASP A 186 0.19 17.87 12.79
N TRP A 187 0.90 18.87 13.32
CA TRP A 187 0.31 20.18 13.63
C TRP A 187 0.23 21.14 12.43
N LEU A 188 0.79 20.76 11.26
CA LEU A 188 0.67 21.54 10.01
C LEU A 188 -0.52 21.11 9.15
N GLU A 189 -1.15 19.98 9.47
CA GLU A 189 -2.31 19.41 8.76
C GLU A 189 -3.65 19.71 9.47
N GLU A 190 -3.63 20.31 10.66
CA GLU A 190 -4.79 20.86 11.37
C GLU A 190 -5.04 22.34 10.97
#